data_a4132734f65546a1c9e71c236c2da5bd
#
_entry.id   a4132734f65546a1c9e71c236c2da5bd
#
_cell.length_a   1.000
_cell.length_b   1.000
_cell.length_c   1.000
_cell.angle_alpha   90.00
_cell.angle_beta   90.00
_cell.angle_gamma   90.00
#
_symmetry.space_group_name_H-M   'P 1'
#
loop_
_entity.id
_entity.type
_entity.pdbx_description
1 polymer ?
#
loop_
_entity_poly.entity_id
_entity_poly.type
_entity_poly.pdbx_seq_one_letter_code
_entity_poly.pdbx_strand_id
1 'polypeptide(L)'
;MYHSKIINFSPSDDLNKYLKKSGIIILDFLTTWCAQCKYLTSILHSAAEKYKFTLVIIDVDQNKNISQQYGISGIPHVYLYIDGKLKIEFTGFDQNKLSEMIKLAASKVNKFSGKGVSVGGSENKRKEYNTDMTNIPNEPPDNDDCYHIKFKFNNDEFERRFLGNNTIGQMKAFVRKKVGAGNISIFSPFPRKVYDNDSVTIENSGLAKREMVNVSLK
;
A
#
# COMPACT_ATOMS: atom_id res chain seq x y z
N MET A 1 -0.93 -1.69 -24.54
CA MET A 1 -1.39 -0.90 -23.39
C MET A 1 -2.13 -1.84 -22.44
N TYR A 2 -1.64 -2.04 -21.21
CA TYR A 2 -2.39 -2.78 -20.19
C TYR A 2 -3.46 -1.87 -19.64
N HIS A 3 -4.72 -2.27 -19.76
CA HIS A 3 -5.83 -1.59 -19.11
C HIS A 3 -6.10 -2.26 -17.75
N SER A 4 -6.32 -1.48 -16.72
CA SER A 4 -6.85 -2.03 -15.47
C SER A 4 -8.19 -2.68 -15.76
N LYS A 5 -8.39 -3.89 -15.28
CA LYS A 5 -9.67 -4.58 -15.40
C LYS A 5 -10.06 -5.11 -14.02
N ILE A 6 -11.20 -4.65 -13.55
CA ILE A 6 -11.79 -5.17 -12.32
C ILE A 6 -12.99 -6.00 -12.74
N ILE A 7 -13.02 -7.24 -12.30
CA ILE A 7 -13.98 -8.26 -12.72
C ILE A 7 -14.62 -8.83 -11.47
N ASN A 8 -15.93 -8.72 -11.36
CA ASN A 8 -16.70 -9.52 -10.42
C ASN A 8 -16.98 -10.86 -11.08
N PHE A 9 -16.39 -11.92 -10.54
CA PHE A 9 -16.48 -13.26 -11.09
C PHE A 9 -17.89 -13.84 -10.90
N SER A 10 -18.44 -14.38 -11.97
CA SER A 10 -19.76 -15.03 -11.99
C SER A 10 -19.61 -16.55 -12.06
N PRO A 11 -20.54 -17.36 -11.52
CA PRO A 11 -20.52 -18.83 -11.63
C PRO A 11 -20.46 -19.36 -13.07
N SER A 12 -20.88 -18.56 -14.05
CA SER A 12 -20.78 -18.89 -15.49
C SER A 12 -19.43 -18.57 -16.11
N ASP A 13 -18.51 -17.89 -15.39
CA ASP A 13 -17.20 -17.50 -15.90
C ASP A 13 -16.22 -18.67 -15.83
N ASP A 14 -15.26 -18.68 -16.76
CA ASP A 14 -14.10 -19.59 -16.70
C ASP A 14 -12.86 -18.83 -16.22
N LEU A 15 -12.40 -19.16 -15.01
CA LEU A 15 -11.23 -18.54 -14.39
C LEU A 15 -9.95 -18.76 -15.21
N ASN A 16 -9.83 -19.92 -15.89
CA ASN A 16 -8.70 -20.23 -16.74
C ASN A 16 -8.56 -19.26 -17.91
N LYS A 17 -9.66 -18.69 -18.38
CA LYS A 17 -9.66 -17.66 -19.43
C LYS A 17 -8.88 -16.41 -19.03
N TYR A 18 -8.87 -16.09 -17.74
CA TYR A 18 -8.08 -14.98 -17.21
C TYR A 18 -6.63 -15.40 -16.98
N LEU A 19 -6.39 -16.56 -16.37
CA LEU A 19 -5.05 -17.02 -15.99
C LEU A 19 -4.16 -17.38 -17.18
N LYS A 20 -4.73 -17.81 -18.31
CA LYS A 20 -3.96 -18.10 -19.56
C LYS A 20 -3.43 -16.84 -20.26
N LYS A 21 -3.89 -15.65 -19.89
CA LYS A 21 -3.40 -14.40 -20.46
C LYS A 21 -2.08 -14.01 -19.83
N SER A 22 -1.16 -13.50 -20.67
CA SER A 22 0.04 -12.83 -20.15
C SER A 22 -0.37 -11.59 -19.36
N GLY A 23 0.36 -11.31 -18.30
CA GLY A 23 0.13 -10.14 -17.47
C GLY A 23 0.01 -10.46 -15.99
N ILE A 24 -0.50 -9.51 -15.26
CA ILE A 24 -0.64 -9.58 -13.80
C ILE A 24 -2.10 -9.72 -13.45
N ILE A 25 -2.41 -10.77 -12.71
CA ILE A 25 -3.77 -11.11 -12.28
C ILE A 25 -3.75 -11.35 -10.77
N ILE A 26 -4.61 -10.65 -10.06
CA ILE A 26 -4.86 -10.90 -8.64
C ILE A 26 -6.27 -11.48 -8.51
N LEU A 27 -6.37 -12.62 -7.83
CA LEU A 27 -7.64 -13.22 -7.44
C LEU A 27 -7.88 -12.87 -5.98
N ASP A 28 -9.04 -12.30 -5.68
CA ASP A 28 -9.47 -11.91 -4.35
C ASP A 28 -10.74 -12.70 -3.97
N PHE A 29 -10.58 -13.71 -3.13
CA PHE A 29 -11.67 -14.53 -2.61
C PHE A 29 -12.21 -13.92 -1.33
N LEU A 30 -13.48 -13.59 -1.33
CA LEU A 30 -14.15 -12.87 -0.26
C LEU A 30 -15.59 -13.35 -0.04
N THR A 31 -16.25 -12.74 0.95
CA THR A 31 -17.72 -12.74 1.08
C THR A 31 -18.22 -11.32 1.35
N THR A 32 -19.48 -11.07 1.04
CA THR A 32 -20.08 -9.74 1.21
C THR A 32 -20.21 -9.28 2.66
N TRP A 33 -20.26 -10.20 3.62
CA TRP A 33 -20.38 -9.91 5.06
C TRP A 33 -19.02 -9.75 5.78
N CYS A 34 -17.90 -10.08 5.12
CA CYS A 34 -16.57 -10.02 5.70
C CYS A 34 -16.00 -8.59 5.68
N ALA A 35 -15.90 -7.95 6.83
CA ALA A 35 -15.38 -6.59 6.95
C ALA A 35 -13.91 -6.45 6.54
N GLN A 36 -13.06 -7.42 6.93
CA GLN A 36 -11.64 -7.44 6.54
C GLN A 36 -11.46 -7.61 5.03
N CYS A 37 -12.36 -8.39 4.39
CA CYS A 37 -12.35 -8.56 2.95
C CYS A 37 -12.63 -7.23 2.24
N LYS A 38 -13.68 -6.50 2.65
CA LYS A 38 -14.01 -5.20 2.09
C LYS A 38 -12.83 -4.22 2.13
N TYR A 39 -12.12 -4.21 3.26
CA TYR A 39 -10.94 -3.36 3.43
C TYR A 39 -9.80 -3.77 2.48
N LEU A 40 -9.48 -5.07 2.42
CA LEU A 40 -8.46 -5.59 1.52
C LEU A 40 -8.80 -5.33 0.05
N THR A 41 -10.03 -5.63 -0.36
CA THR A 41 -10.51 -5.41 -1.72
C THR A 41 -10.42 -3.94 -2.13
N SER A 42 -10.71 -2.99 -1.23
CA SER A 42 -10.59 -1.56 -1.53
C SER A 42 -9.14 -1.14 -1.85
N ILE A 43 -8.17 -1.73 -1.15
CA ILE A 43 -6.73 -1.50 -1.41
C ILE A 43 -6.34 -2.11 -2.75
N LEU A 44 -6.76 -3.35 -3.03
CA LEU A 44 -6.48 -4.03 -4.29
C LEU A 44 -7.12 -3.31 -5.49
N HIS A 45 -8.33 -2.78 -5.33
CA HIS A 45 -9.03 -1.99 -6.34
C HIS A 45 -8.21 -0.74 -6.71
N SER A 46 -7.83 0.05 -5.71
CA SER A 46 -7.00 1.26 -5.90
C SER A 46 -5.65 0.92 -6.54
N ALA A 47 -5.04 -0.19 -6.12
CA ALA A 47 -3.78 -0.67 -6.69
C ALA A 47 -3.95 -1.13 -8.15
N ALA A 48 -5.05 -1.82 -8.49
CA ALA A 48 -5.33 -2.26 -9.85
C ALA A 48 -5.49 -1.08 -10.80
N GLU A 49 -6.19 -0.03 -10.37
CA GLU A 49 -6.32 1.20 -11.15
C GLU A 49 -5.00 1.93 -11.35
N LYS A 50 -4.19 2.00 -10.31
CA LYS A 50 -2.90 2.68 -10.33
C LYS A 50 -1.87 1.94 -11.19
N TYR A 51 -1.73 0.63 -10.99
CA TYR A 51 -0.66 -0.18 -11.61
C TYR A 51 -1.14 -1.00 -12.82
N LYS A 52 -2.40 -0.83 -13.24
CA LYS A 52 -2.94 -1.41 -14.48
C LYS A 52 -2.84 -2.93 -14.56
N PHE A 53 -3.17 -3.63 -13.48
CA PHE A 53 -3.34 -5.09 -13.48
C PHE A 53 -4.81 -5.51 -13.47
N THR A 54 -5.09 -6.79 -13.69
CA THR A 54 -6.43 -7.35 -13.60
C THR A 54 -6.69 -7.84 -12.17
N LEU A 55 -7.78 -7.35 -11.57
CA LEU A 55 -8.30 -7.82 -10.28
C LEU A 55 -9.58 -8.63 -10.56
N VAL A 56 -9.62 -9.88 -10.14
CA VAL A 56 -10.79 -10.75 -10.20
C VAL A 56 -11.31 -10.96 -8.79
N ILE A 57 -12.50 -10.47 -8.52
CA ILE A 57 -13.18 -10.54 -7.22
C ILE A 57 -14.13 -11.74 -7.26
N ILE A 58 -13.98 -12.67 -6.32
CA ILE A 58 -14.68 -13.95 -6.29
C ILE A 58 -15.40 -14.09 -4.96
N ASP A 59 -16.72 -13.96 -4.96
CA ASP A 59 -17.55 -14.25 -3.79
C ASP A 59 -17.65 -15.76 -3.60
N VAL A 60 -17.09 -16.28 -2.50
CA VAL A 60 -17.03 -17.72 -2.24
C VAL A 60 -18.40 -18.33 -1.96
N ASP A 61 -19.37 -17.54 -1.46
CA ASP A 61 -20.72 -18.01 -1.21
C ASP A 61 -21.48 -18.26 -2.52
N GLN A 62 -21.20 -17.44 -3.54
CA GLN A 62 -21.79 -17.56 -4.88
C GLN A 62 -21.01 -18.53 -5.78
N ASN A 63 -19.72 -18.76 -5.52
CA ASN A 63 -18.81 -19.53 -6.39
C ASN A 63 -18.20 -20.74 -5.65
N LYS A 64 -19.02 -21.57 -5.01
CA LYS A 64 -18.59 -22.71 -4.18
C LYS A 64 -17.66 -23.69 -4.91
N ASN A 65 -17.96 -23.98 -6.18
CA ASN A 65 -17.15 -24.90 -6.98
C ASN A 65 -15.71 -24.40 -7.17
N ILE A 66 -15.54 -23.13 -7.49
CA ILE A 66 -14.22 -22.51 -7.65
C ILE A 66 -13.51 -22.43 -6.29
N SER A 67 -14.22 -22.07 -5.23
CA SER A 67 -13.65 -22.01 -3.88
C SER A 67 -13.13 -23.36 -3.40
N GLN A 68 -13.85 -24.45 -3.69
CA GLN A 68 -13.40 -25.81 -3.42
C GLN A 68 -12.21 -26.22 -4.29
N GLN A 69 -12.25 -25.92 -5.58
CA GLN A 69 -11.15 -26.21 -6.51
C GLN A 69 -9.85 -25.54 -6.09
N TYR A 70 -9.92 -24.31 -5.55
CA TYR A 70 -8.77 -23.56 -5.06
C TYR A 70 -8.43 -23.84 -3.58
N GLY A 71 -9.17 -24.73 -2.91
CA GLY A 71 -8.92 -25.12 -1.52
C GLY A 71 -9.09 -23.97 -0.54
N ILE A 72 -10.00 -23.02 -0.82
CA ILE A 72 -10.21 -21.85 0.04
C ILE A 72 -10.80 -22.29 1.37
N SER A 73 -10.00 -22.25 2.43
CA SER A 73 -10.38 -22.60 3.80
C SER A 73 -10.61 -21.40 4.72
N GLY A 74 -10.23 -20.20 4.27
CA GLY A 74 -10.39 -18.96 5.02
C GLY A 74 -10.42 -17.75 4.12
N ILE A 75 -11.04 -16.66 4.58
CA ILE A 75 -11.19 -15.40 3.85
C ILE A 75 -10.75 -14.21 4.71
N PRO A 76 -10.28 -13.11 4.07
CA PRO A 76 -9.95 -13.02 2.64
C PRO A 76 -8.84 -13.99 2.24
N HIS A 77 -8.83 -14.44 0.97
CA HIS A 77 -7.74 -15.25 0.44
C HIS A 77 -7.33 -14.70 -0.92
N VAL A 78 -6.03 -14.48 -1.10
CA VAL A 78 -5.52 -13.76 -2.27
C VAL A 78 -4.43 -14.54 -2.97
N TYR A 79 -4.52 -14.59 -4.31
CA TYR A 79 -3.49 -15.13 -5.20
C TYR A 79 -2.97 -14.05 -6.13
N LEU A 80 -1.66 -13.98 -6.32
CA LEU A 80 -1.01 -13.21 -7.39
C LEU A 80 -0.46 -14.15 -8.45
N TYR A 81 -0.94 -14.00 -9.67
CA TYR A 81 -0.38 -14.64 -10.86
C TYR A 81 0.34 -13.62 -11.73
N ILE A 82 1.51 -14.00 -12.23
CA ILE A 82 2.26 -13.24 -13.24
C ILE A 82 2.55 -14.18 -14.40
N ASP A 83 2.05 -13.84 -15.59
CA ASP A 83 2.17 -14.64 -16.81
C ASP A 83 1.74 -16.10 -16.59
N GLY A 84 0.60 -16.28 -15.93
CA GLY A 84 0.00 -17.59 -15.63
C GLY A 84 0.70 -18.38 -14.51
N LYS A 85 1.75 -17.84 -13.89
CA LYS A 85 2.48 -18.50 -12.80
C LYS A 85 2.13 -17.87 -11.45
N LEU A 86 1.73 -18.71 -10.50
CA LEU A 86 1.50 -18.30 -9.11
C LEU A 86 2.81 -17.73 -8.51
N LYS A 87 2.73 -16.58 -7.86
CA LYS A 87 3.86 -15.89 -7.23
C LYS A 87 3.68 -15.69 -5.75
N ILE A 88 2.51 -15.26 -5.32
CA ILE A 88 2.20 -14.99 -3.91
C ILE A 88 0.80 -15.51 -3.63
N GLU A 89 0.65 -16.10 -2.45
CA GLU A 89 -0.62 -16.56 -1.91
C GLU A 89 -0.64 -16.29 -0.41
N PHE A 90 -1.79 -15.85 0.10
CA PHE A 90 -2.00 -15.74 1.55
C PHE A 90 -3.48 -15.74 1.92
N THR A 91 -3.76 -16.18 3.16
CA THR A 91 -5.09 -16.19 3.79
C THR A 91 -5.11 -15.18 4.92
N GLY A 92 -6.25 -14.52 5.11
CA GLY A 92 -6.45 -13.49 6.11
C GLY A 92 -5.88 -12.13 5.66
N PHE A 93 -6.07 -11.11 6.50
CA PHE A 93 -5.51 -9.79 6.24
C PHE A 93 -4.08 -9.71 6.79
N ASP A 94 -3.10 -9.79 5.89
CA ASP A 94 -1.69 -9.58 6.19
C ASP A 94 -1.16 -8.40 5.38
N GLN A 95 -0.93 -7.28 6.06
CA GLN A 95 -0.51 -6.03 5.44
C GLN A 95 0.89 -6.13 4.79
N ASN A 96 1.80 -6.93 5.35
CA ASN A 96 3.14 -7.09 4.80
C ASN A 96 3.09 -7.88 3.49
N LYS A 97 2.37 -9.00 3.47
CA LYS A 97 2.15 -9.81 2.27
C LYS A 97 1.39 -9.05 1.19
N LEU A 98 0.38 -8.29 1.58
CA LEU A 98 -0.36 -7.43 0.65
C LEU A 98 0.54 -6.37 0.03
N SER A 99 1.37 -5.70 0.83
CA SER A 99 2.35 -4.70 0.36
C SER A 99 3.39 -5.33 -0.59
N GLU A 100 3.91 -6.50 -0.25
CA GLU A 100 4.84 -7.27 -1.10
C GLU A 100 4.20 -7.63 -2.43
N MET A 101 2.98 -8.14 -2.40
CA MET A 101 2.19 -8.50 -3.58
C MET A 101 2.00 -7.31 -4.52
N ILE A 102 1.59 -6.17 -3.99
CA ILE A 102 1.38 -4.94 -4.78
C ILE A 102 2.70 -4.42 -5.35
N LYS A 103 3.80 -4.44 -4.57
CA LYS A 103 5.13 -4.04 -5.05
C LYS A 103 5.61 -4.95 -6.18
N LEU A 104 5.43 -6.26 -6.04
CA LEU A 104 5.82 -7.21 -7.10
C LEU A 104 4.99 -6.99 -8.37
N ALA A 105 3.68 -6.80 -8.25
CA ALA A 105 2.81 -6.48 -9.36
C ALA A 105 3.25 -5.18 -10.06
N ALA A 106 3.46 -4.10 -9.30
CA ALA A 106 3.89 -2.80 -9.83
C ALA A 106 5.25 -2.88 -10.56
N SER A 107 6.21 -3.62 -10.02
CA SER A 107 7.56 -3.76 -10.61
C SER A 107 7.55 -4.45 -11.98
N LYS A 108 6.59 -5.34 -12.20
CA LYS A 108 6.46 -6.07 -13.48
C LYS A 108 5.79 -5.23 -14.55
N VAL A 109 4.80 -4.40 -14.19
CA VAL A 109 4.17 -3.46 -15.15
C VAL A 109 5.20 -2.51 -15.74
N ASN A 110 6.10 -1.97 -14.91
CA ASN A 110 7.13 -1.03 -15.37
C ASN A 110 8.18 -1.67 -16.31
N LYS A 111 8.43 -2.98 -16.22
CA LYS A 111 9.34 -3.68 -17.15
C LYS A 111 8.75 -3.92 -18.54
N PHE A 112 7.43 -3.93 -18.67
CA PHE A 112 6.75 -4.09 -19.97
C PHE A 112 6.52 -2.77 -20.70
N SER A 113 6.81 -1.63 -20.08
CA SER A 113 6.67 -0.28 -20.64
C SER A 113 7.97 0.25 -21.27
N GLY A 114 8.85 -0.62 -21.74
CA GLY A 114 10.10 -0.23 -22.38
C GLY A 114 9.97 -0.06 -23.88
N LYS A 115 9.82 1.19 -24.38
CA LYS A 115 10.59 1.82 -25.48
C LYS A 115 9.99 3.16 -25.85
N GLY A 116 10.85 4.16 -25.92
CA GLY A 116 10.55 5.43 -26.55
C GLY A 116 11.13 6.61 -25.79
N VAL A 117 12.43 6.86 -26.01
CA VAL A 117 13.02 8.17 -25.75
C VAL A 117 12.40 9.15 -26.75
N SER A 118 11.78 10.20 -26.27
CA SER A 118 11.61 11.44 -27.04
C SER A 118 11.61 12.61 -26.09
N VAL A 119 12.60 13.46 -26.31
CA VAL A 119 12.81 14.76 -25.68
C VAL A 119 11.81 15.76 -26.28
N GLY A 120 11.19 16.58 -25.45
CA GLY A 120 10.43 17.74 -25.92
C GLY A 120 9.37 18.20 -24.93
N GLY A 121 9.64 19.35 -24.29
CA GLY A 121 8.98 19.92 -23.14
C GLY A 121 7.52 20.31 -23.30
N SER A 122 6.87 20.40 -22.18
CA SER A 122 6.09 21.57 -21.73
C SER A 122 5.63 21.33 -20.28
N GLU A 123 5.87 22.32 -19.47
CA GLU A 123 5.53 22.34 -18.05
C GLU A 123 4.02 22.32 -17.85
N ASN A 124 3.56 21.34 -17.08
CA ASN A 124 2.32 21.47 -16.31
C ASN A 124 2.56 20.87 -14.93
N LYS A 125 2.66 21.75 -13.96
CA LYS A 125 2.87 21.45 -12.54
C LYS A 125 1.73 20.58 -12.00
N ARG A 126 1.87 19.27 -12.09
CA ARG A 126 1.21 18.35 -11.16
C ARG A 126 2.14 18.17 -9.98
N LYS A 127 1.64 18.42 -8.77
CA LYS A 127 2.37 18.13 -7.54
C LYS A 127 2.73 16.64 -7.54
N GLU A 128 3.94 16.31 -7.97
CA GLU A 128 4.56 15.02 -7.72
C GLU A 128 4.75 14.89 -6.22
N TYR A 129 4.02 13.96 -5.62
CA TYR A 129 4.39 13.45 -4.31
C TYR A 129 5.65 12.62 -4.49
N ASN A 130 6.77 13.26 -4.29
CA ASN A 130 8.09 12.63 -4.29
C ASN A 130 8.12 11.63 -3.11
N THR A 131 7.86 10.36 -3.40
CA THR A 131 8.04 9.26 -2.43
C THR A 131 9.52 8.90 -2.39
N ASP A 132 10.35 9.87 -2.05
CA ASP A 132 11.77 9.63 -1.81
C ASP A 132 11.94 8.88 -0.48
N MET A 133 11.84 7.55 -0.53
CA MET A 133 12.11 6.67 0.62
C MET A 133 13.61 6.60 0.95
N THR A 134 14.45 7.29 0.20
CA THR A 134 15.91 7.26 0.37
C THR A 134 16.40 8.31 1.37
N ASN A 135 15.59 9.32 1.69
CA ASN A 135 16.00 10.43 2.55
C ASN A 135 15.56 10.26 4.03
N ILE A 136 15.77 9.07 4.58
CA ILE A 136 15.58 8.83 6.01
C ILE A 136 16.92 9.07 6.69
N PRO A 137 17.09 10.11 7.52
CA PRO A 137 18.33 10.36 8.22
C PRO A 137 18.63 9.22 9.20
N ASN A 138 19.90 9.04 9.57
CA ASN A 138 20.25 8.10 10.62
C ASN A 138 19.57 8.49 11.92
N GLU A 139 19.21 7.49 12.74
CA GLU A 139 18.65 7.77 14.05
C GLU A 139 19.73 8.40 14.95
N PRO A 140 19.47 9.56 15.56
CA PRO A 140 20.46 10.21 16.41
C PRO A 140 20.68 9.42 17.71
N PRO A 141 21.84 9.59 18.37
CA PRO A 141 22.06 9.06 19.70
C PRO A 141 21.05 9.64 20.70
N ASP A 142 20.83 8.93 21.78
CA ASP A 142 19.91 9.37 22.83
C ASP A 142 20.53 10.53 23.61
N ASN A 143 20.01 11.74 23.41
CA ASN A 143 20.42 12.94 24.12
C ASN A 143 19.21 13.90 24.27
N ASP A 144 19.38 14.92 25.09
CA ASP A 144 18.31 15.89 25.39
C ASP A 144 17.90 16.78 24.21
N ASP A 145 18.66 16.78 23.12
CA ASP A 145 18.37 17.54 21.91
C ASP A 145 17.46 16.80 20.92
N CYS A 146 17.19 15.53 21.19
CA CYS A 146 16.38 14.71 20.33
C CYS A 146 14.87 14.81 20.63
N TYR A 147 14.07 14.64 19.60
CA TYR A 147 12.64 14.44 19.66
C TYR A 147 12.35 12.94 19.69
N HIS A 148 11.79 12.45 20.79
CA HIS A 148 11.34 11.07 20.95
C HIS A 148 9.90 10.96 20.53
N ILE A 149 9.63 10.48 19.34
CA ILE A 149 8.27 10.40 18.79
C ILE A 149 7.82 8.96 18.80
N LYS A 150 6.71 8.70 19.50
CA LYS A 150 5.97 7.45 19.46
C LYS A 150 4.89 7.53 18.40
N PHE A 151 4.81 6.53 17.55
CA PHE A 151 3.83 6.42 16.50
C PHE A 151 2.85 5.31 16.85
N LYS A 152 1.55 5.60 16.76
CA LYS A 152 0.50 4.62 16.90
C LYS A 152 -0.18 4.42 15.54
N PHE A 153 -0.10 3.20 15.05
CA PHE A 153 -0.72 2.79 13.80
C PHE A 153 -1.51 1.50 14.01
N ASN A 154 -2.84 1.58 13.94
CA ASN A 154 -3.73 0.48 14.33
C ASN A 154 -3.46 0.03 15.78
N ASN A 155 -3.08 -1.24 15.97
CA ASN A 155 -2.71 -1.81 17.27
C ASN A 155 -1.20 -1.83 17.51
N ASP A 156 -0.40 -1.38 16.53
CA ASP A 156 1.05 -1.35 16.65
C ASP A 156 1.54 0.00 17.15
N GLU A 157 2.53 -0.05 18.02
CA GLU A 157 3.25 1.12 18.48
C GLU A 157 4.74 0.94 18.17
N PHE A 158 5.36 2.01 17.68
CA PHE A 158 6.80 2.06 17.44
C PHE A 158 7.31 3.46 17.71
N GLU A 159 8.59 3.58 18.00
CA GLU A 159 9.19 4.87 18.33
C GLU A 159 10.45 5.12 17.52
N ARG A 160 10.81 6.37 17.42
CA ARG A 160 12.08 6.81 16.83
C ARG A 160 12.47 8.19 17.32
N ARG A 161 13.78 8.41 17.41
CA ARG A 161 14.38 9.71 17.68
C ARG A 161 14.63 10.47 16.39
N PHE A 162 14.45 11.79 16.46
CA PHE A 162 14.70 12.74 15.39
C PHE A 162 15.44 13.96 15.94
N LEU A 163 16.26 14.59 15.12
CA LEU A 163 16.80 15.92 15.42
C LEU A 163 15.75 16.99 15.11
N GLY A 164 15.82 18.15 15.79
CA GLY A 164 14.91 19.27 15.56
C GLY A 164 14.92 19.75 14.10
N ASN A 165 16.07 19.71 13.42
CA ASN A 165 16.22 20.09 12.01
C ASN A 165 15.75 19.04 11.01
N ASN A 166 15.39 17.84 11.45
CA ASN A 166 14.74 16.88 10.55
C ASN A 166 13.36 17.41 10.14
N THR A 167 12.93 17.09 8.93
CA THR A 167 11.64 17.57 8.42
C THR A 167 10.51 16.60 8.68
N ILE A 168 9.28 17.10 8.67
CA ILE A 168 8.06 16.29 8.72
C ILE A 168 8.04 15.28 7.55
N GLY A 169 8.55 15.66 6.38
CA GLY A 169 8.70 14.75 5.23
C GLY A 169 9.62 13.57 5.53
N GLN A 170 10.76 13.81 6.21
CA GLN A 170 11.68 12.74 6.64
C GLN A 170 11.06 11.83 7.69
N MET A 171 10.31 12.41 8.63
CA MET A 171 9.54 11.64 9.61
C MET A 171 8.49 10.77 8.93
N LYS A 172 7.72 11.32 7.97
CA LYS A 172 6.76 10.55 7.17
C LYS A 172 7.43 9.45 6.35
N ALA A 173 8.61 9.70 5.77
CA ALA A 173 9.35 8.71 5.01
C ALA A 173 9.72 7.50 5.88
N PHE A 174 10.17 7.73 7.12
CA PHE A 174 10.40 6.67 8.09
C PHE A 174 9.14 5.88 8.40
N VAL A 175 8.04 6.58 8.73
CA VAL A 175 6.75 5.94 9.06
C VAL A 175 6.23 5.14 7.88
N ARG A 176 6.26 5.68 6.66
CA ARG A 176 5.88 4.96 5.43
C ARG A 176 6.65 3.66 5.25
N LYS A 177 7.97 3.72 5.48
CA LYS A 177 8.83 2.52 5.42
C LYS A 177 8.45 1.51 6.48
N LYS A 178 8.13 1.97 7.70
CA LYS A 178 7.79 1.09 8.83
C LYS A 178 6.42 0.43 8.65
N VAL A 179 5.40 1.20 8.21
CA VAL A 179 4.04 0.71 8.03
C VAL A 179 3.76 0.11 6.64
N GLY A 180 4.72 0.21 5.72
CA GLY A 180 4.57 -0.34 4.36
C GLY A 180 3.55 0.38 3.48
N ALA A 181 3.14 1.62 3.83
CA ALA A 181 2.10 2.36 3.14
C ALA A 181 2.64 3.63 2.48
N GLY A 182 2.17 3.93 1.26
CA GLY A 182 2.62 5.11 0.49
C GLY A 182 1.97 6.42 0.91
N ASN A 183 0.72 6.39 1.33
CA ASN A 183 -0.03 7.61 1.65
C ASN A 183 -0.54 7.57 3.08
N ILE A 184 0.08 8.37 3.95
CA ILE A 184 -0.21 8.42 5.38
C ILE A 184 -0.50 9.84 5.83
N SER A 185 -1.32 9.96 6.88
CA SER A 185 -1.49 11.16 7.69
C SER A 185 -0.92 10.93 9.08
N ILE A 186 -0.16 11.89 9.59
CA ILE A 186 0.35 11.89 10.97
C ILE A 186 -0.32 13.04 11.71
N PHE A 187 -0.85 12.77 12.88
CA PHE A 187 -1.53 13.78 13.68
C PHE A 187 -1.40 13.53 15.19
N SER A 188 -1.32 14.61 15.97
CA SER A 188 -1.46 14.56 17.42
C SER A 188 -2.93 14.36 17.77
N PRO A 189 -3.26 13.50 18.75
CA PRO A 189 -4.65 13.24 19.10
C PRO A 189 -5.31 14.37 19.86
N PHE A 190 -4.56 15.08 20.71
CA PHE A 190 -5.12 16.12 21.58
C PHE A 190 -4.08 17.22 21.91
N PRO A 191 -4.34 18.51 21.53
CA PRO A 191 -5.33 18.92 20.55
C PRO A 191 -5.03 18.31 19.17
N ARG A 192 -6.07 18.03 18.40
CA ARG A 192 -5.87 17.43 17.07
C ARG A 192 -5.13 18.37 16.15
N LYS A 193 -3.92 18.00 15.80
CA LYS A 193 -3.06 18.72 14.85
C LYS A 193 -2.54 17.77 13.80
N VAL A 194 -2.73 18.10 12.53
CA VAL A 194 -2.27 17.29 11.39
C VAL A 194 -0.95 17.87 10.88
N TYR A 195 0.02 17.01 10.64
CA TYR A 195 1.36 17.37 10.14
C TYR A 195 1.44 17.12 8.63
N ASP A 196 0.88 18.04 7.83
CA ASP A 196 0.77 17.87 6.37
C ASP A 196 1.91 18.52 5.58
N ASN A 197 2.58 19.53 6.12
CA ASN A 197 3.65 20.25 5.43
C ASN A 197 4.99 19.53 5.60
N ASP A 198 5.43 18.85 4.55
CA ASP A 198 6.63 18.02 4.54
C ASP A 198 7.95 18.82 4.66
N SER A 199 7.92 20.13 4.34
CA SER A 199 9.10 20.99 4.39
C SER A 199 9.36 21.61 5.76
N VAL A 200 8.41 21.54 6.69
CA VAL A 200 8.56 22.08 8.04
C VAL A 200 9.47 21.18 8.86
N THR A 201 10.40 21.77 9.62
CA THR A 201 11.25 21.03 10.56
C THR A 201 10.46 20.60 11.79
N ILE A 202 10.89 19.53 12.46
CA ILE A 202 10.24 18.98 13.63
C ILE A 202 10.15 20.04 14.73
N GLU A 203 11.21 20.80 14.97
CA GLU A 203 11.24 21.90 15.95
C GLU A 203 10.22 23.02 15.66
N ASN A 204 9.97 23.32 14.38
CA ASN A 204 9.01 24.32 13.94
C ASN A 204 7.60 23.77 13.70
N SER A 205 7.43 22.44 13.79
CA SER A 205 6.15 21.80 13.58
C SER A 205 5.20 21.92 14.76
N GLY A 206 5.73 22.26 15.94
CA GLY A 206 4.99 22.27 17.20
C GLY A 206 4.82 20.89 17.83
N LEU A 207 5.59 19.90 17.42
CA LEU A 207 5.76 18.64 18.14
C LEU A 207 6.51 18.87 19.44
N ALA A 208 6.08 18.22 20.51
CA ALA A 208 6.82 18.21 21.76
C ALA A 208 8.06 17.30 21.66
N LYS A 209 9.06 17.53 22.53
CA LYS A 209 10.29 16.71 22.59
C LYS A 209 10.00 15.22 22.84
N ARG A 210 8.89 14.92 23.53
CA ARG A 210 8.38 13.55 23.72
C ARG A 210 6.88 13.57 23.44
N GLU A 211 6.46 12.98 22.35
CA GLU A 211 5.06 13.01 21.93
C GLU A 211 4.65 11.69 21.28
N MET A 212 3.37 11.33 21.49
CA MET A 212 2.73 10.25 20.77
C MET A 212 1.85 10.82 19.67
N VAL A 213 2.05 10.37 18.46
CA VAL A 213 1.27 10.76 17.30
C VAL A 213 0.57 9.55 16.70
N ASN A 214 -0.63 9.77 16.19
CA ASN A 214 -1.37 8.75 15.47
C ASN A 214 -1.03 8.80 13.98
N VAL A 215 -1.00 7.62 13.37
CA VAL A 215 -0.80 7.42 11.94
C VAL A 215 -2.07 6.82 11.36
N SER A 216 -2.56 7.38 10.28
CA SER A 216 -3.67 6.82 9.49
C SER A 216 -3.30 6.79 8.03
N LEU A 217 -3.87 5.86 7.29
CA LEU A 217 -3.82 5.87 5.83
C LEU A 217 -4.71 7.00 5.29
N LYS A 218 -4.28 7.66 4.21
CA LYS A 218 -5.07 8.65 3.46
C LYS A 218 -5.73 7.99 2.26
#